data_abcbd76b27d44ce8bdc3932aa48c14a7
#
_entry.id   abcbd76b27d44ce8bdc3932aa48c14a7
#
_cell.length_a   1.000
_cell.length_b   1.000
_cell.length_c   1.000
_cell.angle_alpha   90.00
_cell.angle_beta   90.00
_cell.angle_gamma   90.00
#
_symmetry.space_group_name_H-M   'P 1'
#
loop_
_entity.id
_entity.type
_entity.pdbx_description
1 polymer ?
#
loop_
_entity_poly.entity_id
_entity_poly.type
_entity_poly.pdbx_seq_one_letter_code
_entity_poly.pdbx_strand_id
1 'polypeptide(L)'
;MTTETLTKNYLWVEKYRPQNIGDCILPDSIKDTFRQMVESGESQNLLLSGGAGCGKTTIAKALCNELDADYIMINCSEDGNIDTLRTKIRNFASSISISGGKKIVILDEFDYANAQSMQPALRGFIEEFSKNCRFILTCNFKNRIIEPIHSRCTCIEFKIPNKSKPKLASAFLDRCKVVLDNESIGYDEKVLAELILKHFPDFRRILNELQRYSVAGTIDTGILTQIGEINTKHIAKQSRKQRSSKRKC
;
A
#
# COMPACT_ATOMS: atom_id res chain seq x y z
N MET A 1 -24.09 4.01 24.71
CA MET A 1 -23.04 3.00 24.94
C MET A 1 -23.01 2.12 23.70
N THR A 2 -22.24 2.52 22.70
CA THR A 2 -22.04 1.75 21.46
C THR A 2 -20.89 0.79 21.71
N THR A 3 -21.21 -0.49 21.69
CA THR A 3 -20.25 -1.59 21.71
C THR A 3 -19.43 -1.54 20.43
N GLU A 4 -18.32 -0.81 20.42
CA GLU A 4 -17.23 -1.06 19.49
C GLU A 4 -16.69 -2.46 19.80
N THR A 5 -17.16 -3.42 19.03
CA THR A 5 -16.51 -4.71 18.92
C THR A 5 -15.12 -4.44 18.37
N LEU A 6 -14.12 -4.40 19.26
CA LEU A 6 -12.71 -4.47 18.92
C LEU A 6 -12.51 -5.80 18.17
N THR A 7 -12.77 -5.81 16.88
CA THR A 7 -12.30 -6.87 16.00
C THR A 7 -10.78 -6.80 16.04
N LYS A 8 -10.21 -7.63 16.91
CA LYS A 8 -8.77 -7.84 16.98
C LYS A 8 -8.31 -8.16 15.56
N ASN A 9 -7.63 -7.23 14.90
CA ASN A 9 -7.14 -7.46 13.56
C ASN A 9 -6.22 -8.68 13.60
N TYR A 10 -6.74 -9.82 13.16
CA TYR A 10 -6.00 -11.08 13.14
C TYR A 10 -4.81 -11.01 12.18
N LEU A 11 -4.96 -10.28 11.08
CA LEU A 11 -3.92 -10.16 10.06
C LEU A 11 -2.83 -9.19 10.51
N TRP A 12 -1.59 -9.67 10.58
CA TRP A 12 -0.43 -8.85 10.97
C TRP A 12 -0.21 -7.64 10.06
N VAL A 13 -0.52 -7.76 8.77
CA VAL A 13 -0.48 -6.65 7.81
C VAL A 13 -1.38 -5.47 8.22
N GLU A 14 -2.49 -5.72 8.89
CA GLU A 14 -3.38 -4.67 9.38
C GLU A 14 -3.03 -4.27 10.83
N LYS A 15 -2.78 -5.24 11.72
CA LYS A 15 -2.43 -5.02 13.12
C LYS A 15 -1.18 -4.14 13.30
N TYR A 16 -0.16 -4.37 12.46
CA TYR A 16 1.13 -3.67 12.53
C TYR A 16 1.31 -2.62 11.42
N ARG A 17 0.21 -2.19 10.81
CA ARG A 17 0.24 -1.14 9.79
C ARG A 17 0.72 0.18 10.42
N PRO A 18 1.79 0.82 9.90
CA PRO A 18 2.20 2.15 10.34
C PRO A 18 1.06 3.15 10.31
N GLN A 19 0.92 3.92 11.38
CA GLN A 19 -0.09 4.98 11.50
C GLN A 19 0.49 6.36 11.23
N ASN A 20 1.80 6.52 11.32
CA ASN A 20 2.53 7.76 11.12
C ASN A 20 3.53 7.62 9.96
N ILE A 21 3.87 8.74 9.32
CA ILE A 21 4.86 8.80 8.23
C ILE A 21 6.24 8.37 8.73
N GLY A 22 6.58 8.75 9.97
CA GLY A 22 7.83 8.37 10.62
C GLY A 22 8.05 6.85 10.67
N ASP A 23 7.00 6.11 10.95
CA ASP A 23 7.00 4.65 11.07
C ASP A 23 6.99 3.91 9.73
N CYS A 24 6.68 4.57 8.63
CA CYS A 24 6.73 3.97 7.31
C CYS A 24 8.16 3.69 6.88
N ILE A 25 8.44 2.50 6.36
CA ILE A 25 9.78 2.13 5.86
C ILE A 25 9.85 2.47 4.37
N LEU A 26 10.30 3.68 4.08
CA LEU A 26 10.36 4.26 2.75
C LEU A 26 11.67 5.05 2.58
N PRO A 27 12.13 5.30 1.34
CA PRO A 27 13.25 6.21 1.09
C PRO A 27 13.01 7.59 1.72
N ASP A 28 14.06 8.18 2.28
CA ASP A 28 13.98 9.47 2.99
C ASP A 28 13.37 10.56 2.08
N SER A 29 13.73 10.58 0.78
CA SER A 29 13.15 11.53 -0.18
C SER A 29 11.62 11.46 -0.32
N ILE A 30 11.05 10.24 -0.23
CA ILE A 30 9.60 10.07 -0.23
C ILE A 30 9.02 10.57 1.09
N LYS A 31 9.60 10.15 2.23
CA LYS A 31 9.15 10.59 3.56
C LYS A 31 9.15 12.11 3.71
N ASP A 32 10.22 12.76 3.24
CA ASP A 32 10.38 14.22 3.34
C ASP A 32 9.30 14.96 2.54
N THR A 33 8.91 14.45 1.37
CA THR A 33 7.79 15.00 0.60
C THR A 33 6.49 14.97 1.41
N PHE A 34 6.21 13.86 2.10
CA PHE A 34 5.00 13.75 2.91
C PHE A 34 5.08 14.59 4.21
N ARG A 35 6.26 14.68 4.85
CA ARG A 35 6.49 15.54 6.02
C ARG A 35 6.25 17.01 5.69
N GLN A 36 6.74 17.49 4.55
CA GLN A 36 6.49 18.85 4.09
C GLN A 36 5.00 19.15 3.91
N MET A 37 4.21 18.17 3.45
CA MET A 37 2.75 18.32 3.37
C MET A 37 2.12 18.45 4.76
N VAL A 38 2.58 17.68 5.74
CA VAL A 38 2.12 17.76 7.13
C VAL A 38 2.51 19.12 7.74
N GLU A 39 3.75 19.54 7.57
CA GLU A 39 4.27 20.83 8.08
C GLU A 39 3.52 22.02 7.49
N SER A 40 3.16 21.96 6.20
CA SER A 40 2.36 23.00 5.55
C SER A 40 0.87 22.95 5.96
N GLY A 41 0.45 21.86 6.61
CA GLY A 41 -0.95 21.57 6.90
C GLY A 41 -1.78 21.36 5.64
N GLU A 42 -1.17 21.15 4.46
CA GLU A 42 -1.87 21.00 3.18
C GLU A 42 -1.39 19.79 2.38
N SER A 43 -2.35 19.02 1.86
CA SER A 43 -2.09 17.98 0.87
C SER A 43 -2.42 18.49 -0.53
N GLN A 44 -1.67 18.00 -1.49
CA GLN A 44 -1.99 18.12 -2.93
C GLN A 44 -2.79 16.90 -3.37
N ASN A 45 -3.32 16.93 -4.60
CA ASN A 45 -3.79 15.71 -5.23
C ASN A 45 -2.58 14.84 -5.58
N LEU A 46 -2.58 13.58 -5.16
CA LEU A 46 -1.44 12.68 -5.27
C LEU A 46 -1.76 11.48 -6.16
N LEU A 47 -0.80 11.08 -6.97
CA LEU A 47 -0.80 9.79 -7.67
C LEU A 47 0.42 8.98 -7.20
N LEU A 48 0.16 7.98 -6.36
CA LEU A 48 1.17 7.11 -5.76
C LEU A 48 1.31 5.86 -6.62
N SER A 49 2.41 5.71 -7.33
CA SER A 49 2.65 4.58 -8.23
C SER A 49 3.80 3.69 -7.74
N GLY A 50 3.70 2.38 -7.97
CA GLY A 50 4.78 1.44 -7.61
C GLY A 50 4.27 0.01 -7.41
N GLY A 51 5.18 -0.92 -7.16
CA GLY A 51 4.87 -2.33 -6.98
C GLY A 51 3.88 -2.63 -5.85
N ALA A 52 3.32 -3.83 -5.85
CA ALA A 52 2.46 -4.30 -4.77
C ALA A 52 3.23 -4.35 -3.43
N GLY A 53 2.54 -4.10 -2.32
CA GLY A 53 3.10 -4.25 -0.97
C GLY A 53 4.17 -3.24 -0.57
N CYS A 54 4.49 -2.22 -1.38
CA CYS A 54 5.54 -1.23 -1.12
C CYS A 54 5.13 -0.05 -0.21
N GLY A 55 3.92 -0.06 0.37
CA GLY A 55 3.47 0.91 1.36
C GLY A 55 2.69 2.12 0.84
N LYS A 56 2.23 2.16 -0.42
CA LYS A 56 1.45 3.27 -1.01
C LYS A 56 0.20 3.63 -0.19
N THR A 57 -0.68 2.67 0.01
CA THR A 57 -1.92 2.85 0.79
C THR A 57 -1.63 3.15 2.26
N THR A 58 -0.55 2.59 2.80
CA THR A 58 -0.12 2.82 4.19
C THR A 58 0.27 4.27 4.41
N ILE A 59 1.12 4.85 3.56
CA ILE A 59 1.53 6.24 3.73
C ILE A 59 0.39 7.22 3.42
N ALA A 60 -0.53 6.87 2.50
CA ALA A 60 -1.72 7.67 2.25
C ALA A 60 -2.58 7.80 3.51
N LYS A 61 -2.79 6.69 4.25
CA LYS A 61 -3.50 6.70 5.53
C LYS A 61 -2.73 7.45 6.61
N ALA A 62 -1.41 7.22 6.71
CA ALA A 62 -0.55 7.93 7.66
C ALA A 62 -0.57 9.44 7.45
N LEU A 63 -0.56 9.91 6.19
CA LEU A 63 -0.71 11.33 5.87
C LEU A 63 -2.06 11.89 6.35
N CYS A 64 -3.16 11.16 6.11
CA CYS A 64 -4.48 11.57 6.58
C CYS A 64 -4.52 11.69 8.11
N ASN A 65 -3.94 10.72 8.82
CA ASN A 65 -3.87 10.74 10.28
C ASN A 65 -3.06 11.93 10.81
N GLU A 66 -1.87 12.20 10.24
CA GLU A 66 -1.02 13.31 10.69
C GLU A 66 -1.58 14.70 10.30
N LEU A 67 -2.39 14.78 9.26
CA LEU A 67 -3.12 16.01 8.87
C LEU A 67 -4.42 16.20 9.65
N ASP A 68 -4.81 15.27 10.52
CA ASP A 68 -6.13 15.21 11.17
C ASP A 68 -7.27 15.39 10.13
N ALA A 69 -7.13 14.76 9.00
CA ALA A 69 -8.06 14.89 7.88
C ALA A 69 -9.15 13.82 7.92
N ASP A 70 -10.39 14.24 7.70
CA ASP A 70 -11.47 13.28 7.41
C ASP A 70 -11.18 12.59 6.08
N TYR A 71 -11.22 11.26 6.04
CA TYR A 71 -11.01 10.57 4.78
C TYR A 71 -11.95 9.39 4.57
N ILE A 72 -12.25 9.13 3.30
CA ILE A 72 -12.86 7.88 2.85
C ILE A 72 -11.86 7.13 1.94
N MET A 73 -11.91 5.81 2.01
CA MET A 73 -11.15 4.95 1.10
C MET A 73 -12.09 4.13 0.25
N ILE A 74 -11.87 4.15 -1.05
CA ILE A 74 -12.65 3.42 -2.04
C ILE A 74 -11.67 2.54 -2.83
N ASN A 75 -11.92 1.24 -2.85
CA ASN A 75 -11.14 0.30 -3.66
C ASN A 75 -11.74 0.19 -5.05
N CYS A 76 -11.04 0.69 -6.06
CA CYS A 76 -11.52 0.73 -7.44
C CYS A 76 -11.56 -0.65 -8.13
N SER A 77 -10.91 -1.66 -7.55
CA SER A 77 -10.99 -3.05 -8.05
C SER A 77 -12.27 -3.76 -7.62
N GLU A 78 -12.89 -3.32 -6.52
CA GLU A 78 -14.09 -3.93 -5.93
C GLU A 78 -15.35 -3.13 -6.28
N ASP A 79 -15.28 -1.80 -6.17
CA ASP A 79 -16.38 -0.86 -6.46
C ASP A 79 -16.48 -0.56 -7.97
N GLY A 80 -16.81 -1.57 -8.78
CA GLY A 80 -16.88 -1.45 -10.26
C GLY A 80 -18.00 -0.55 -10.81
N ASN A 81 -18.96 -0.09 -9.98
CA ASN A 81 -20.05 0.76 -10.42
C ASN A 81 -19.70 2.25 -10.29
N ILE A 82 -19.61 2.91 -11.44
CA ILE A 82 -19.28 4.35 -11.52
C ILE A 82 -20.28 5.23 -10.78
N ASP A 83 -21.58 4.90 -10.78
CA ASP A 83 -22.60 5.72 -10.14
C ASP A 83 -22.53 5.63 -8.61
N THR A 84 -22.20 4.44 -8.08
CA THR A 84 -21.92 4.25 -6.67
C THR A 84 -20.71 5.08 -6.26
N LEU A 85 -19.63 5.04 -7.04
CA LEU A 85 -18.43 5.83 -6.77
C LEU A 85 -18.72 7.33 -6.79
N ARG A 86 -19.44 7.82 -7.82
CA ARG A 86 -19.83 9.22 -7.93
C ARG A 86 -20.65 9.67 -6.72
N THR A 87 -21.59 8.87 -6.29
CA THR A 87 -22.44 9.17 -5.14
C THR A 87 -21.62 9.21 -3.84
N LYS A 88 -20.75 8.22 -3.60
CA LYS A 88 -19.85 8.19 -2.42
C LYS A 88 -18.95 9.42 -2.38
N ILE A 89 -18.28 9.76 -3.49
CA ILE A 89 -17.39 10.93 -3.56
C ILE A 89 -18.18 12.23 -3.34
N ARG A 90 -19.30 12.43 -4.04
CA ARG A 90 -20.10 13.66 -3.88
C ARG A 90 -20.62 13.83 -2.48
N ASN A 91 -21.22 12.83 -1.88
CA ASN A 91 -21.74 12.90 -0.52
C ASN A 91 -20.64 13.24 0.49
N PHE A 92 -19.48 12.61 0.35
CA PHE A 92 -18.35 12.91 1.23
C PHE A 92 -17.78 14.31 0.98
N ALA A 93 -17.49 14.69 -0.27
CA ALA A 93 -16.87 15.97 -0.58
C ALA A 93 -17.78 17.18 -0.31
N SER A 94 -19.11 17.01 -0.40
CA SER A 94 -20.10 18.06 -0.15
C SER A 94 -20.50 18.17 1.33
N SER A 95 -20.24 17.15 2.18
CA SER A 95 -20.56 17.23 3.61
C SER A 95 -19.58 18.16 4.34
N ILE A 96 -19.97 18.67 5.49
CA ILE A 96 -19.10 19.45 6.36
C ILE A 96 -18.15 18.48 7.08
N SER A 97 -16.88 18.88 7.25
CA SER A 97 -15.93 18.10 8.07
C SER A 97 -16.35 18.15 9.53
N ILE A 98 -16.35 17.01 10.20
CA ILE A 98 -16.71 16.90 11.63
C ILE A 98 -15.58 17.48 12.49
N SER A 99 -14.33 17.28 12.09
CA SER A 99 -13.14 17.82 12.77
C SER A 99 -12.85 19.30 12.42
N GLY A 100 -13.58 19.86 11.45
CA GLY A 100 -13.24 21.18 10.85
C GLY A 100 -11.99 21.13 9.97
N GLY A 101 -11.42 19.92 9.81
CA GLY A 101 -10.22 19.64 9.04
C GLY A 101 -10.45 19.48 7.54
N LYS A 102 -9.42 19.04 6.86
CA LYS A 102 -9.43 18.78 5.42
C LYS A 102 -10.09 17.44 5.10
N LYS A 103 -10.60 17.32 3.88
CA LYS A 103 -11.19 16.09 3.38
C LYS A 103 -10.30 15.46 2.33
N ILE A 104 -10.10 14.16 2.44
CA ILE A 104 -9.28 13.39 1.51
C ILE A 104 -10.05 12.16 1.04
N VAL A 105 -10.11 11.97 -0.28
CA VAL A 105 -10.62 10.73 -0.89
C VAL A 105 -9.43 9.91 -1.34
N ILE A 106 -9.26 8.72 -0.76
CA ILE A 106 -8.27 7.75 -1.18
C ILE A 106 -8.92 6.78 -2.17
N LEU A 107 -8.45 6.77 -3.41
CA LEU A 107 -8.85 5.83 -4.45
C LEU A 107 -7.75 4.77 -4.59
N ASP A 108 -7.95 3.62 -3.95
CA ASP A 108 -6.97 2.53 -3.97
C ASP A 108 -7.13 1.68 -5.23
N GLU A 109 -6.03 1.16 -5.77
CA GLU A 109 -6.00 0.37 -7.00
C GLU A 109 -6.65 1.08 -8.20
N PHE A 110 -6.41 2.38 -8.36
CA PHE A 110 -7.06 3.21 -9.38
C PHE A 110 -6.72 2.80 -10.83
N ASP A 111 -5.68 2.03 -11.05
CA ASP A 111 -5.36 1.40 -12.34
C ASP A 111 -6.36 0.30 -12.78
N TYR A 112 -7.28 -0.10 -11.91
CA TYR A 112 -8.46 -0.92 -12.26
C TYR A 112 -9.68 -0.08 -12.64
N ALA A 113 -9.66 1.23 -12.38
CA ALA A 113 -10.74 2.14 -12.78
C ALA A 113 -10.83 2.23 -14.30
N ASN A 114 -12.07 2.12 -14.84
CA ASN A 114 -12.29 2.17 -16.27
C ASN A 114 -11.82 3.49 -16.88
N ALA A 115 -10.91 3.41 -17.87
CA ALA A 115 -10.27 4.55 -18.50
C ALA A 115 -11.24 5.41 -19.35
N GLN A 116 -12.37 4.84 -19.79
CA GLN A 116 -13.35 5.55 -20.64
C GLN A 116 -14.49 6.18 -19.85
N SER A 117 -14.73 5.75 -18.61
CA SER A 117 -15.85 6.24 -17.80
C SER A 117 -15.42 6.83 -16.47
N MET A 118 -14.71 6.05 -15.64
CA MET A 118 -14.41 6.40 -14.27
C MET A 118 -13.27 7.42 -14.16
N GLN A 119 -12.20 7.24 -14.95
CA GLN A 119 -11.08 8.18 -14.93
C GLN A 119 -11.43 9.57 -15.46
N PRO A 120 -12.18 9.73 -16.58
CA PRO A 120 -12.69 11.02 -17.00
C PRO A 120 -13.64 11.68 -15.99
N ALA A 121 -14.49 10.90 -15.30
CA ALA A 121 -15.36 11.42 -14.25
C ALA A 121 -14.54 11.98 -13.07
N LEU A 122 -13.49 11.29 -12.64
CA LEU A 122 -12.60 11.78 -11.57
C LEU A 122 -11.93 13.09 -11.93
N ARG A 123 -11.53 13.28 -13.19
CA ARG A 123 -11.02 14.58 -13.66
C ARG A 123 -11.96 15.72 -13.30
N GLY A 124 -13.26 15.53 -13.56
CA GLY A 124 -14.30 16.50 -13.20
C GLY A 124 -14.38 16.73 -11.69
N PHE A 125 -14.33 15.67 -10.89
CA PHE A 125 -14.39 15.78 -9.43
C PHE A 125 -13.18 16.51 -8.83
N ILE A 126 -11.97 16.28 -9.34
CA ILE A 126 -10.78 17.00 -8.92
C ILE A 126 -10.96 18.52 -9.08
N GLU A 127 -11.59 18.95 -10.17
CA GLU A 127 -11.87 20.38 -10.43
C GLU A 127 -13.05 20.89 -9.59
N GLU A 128 -14.16 20.14 -9.56
CA GLU A 128 -15.41 20.49 -8.85
C GLU A 128 -15.16 20.68 -7.34
N PHE A 129 -14.39 19.77 -6.73
CA PHE A 129 -14.15 19.77 -5.27
C PHE A 129 -12.79 20.32 -4.85
N SER A 130 -12.07 21.00 -5.73
CA SER A 130 -10.71 21.50 -5.50
C SER A 130 -10.55 22.38 -4.25
N LYS A 131 -11.61 23.04 -3.80
CA LYS A 131 -11.59 23.88 -2.59
C LYS A 131 -11.78 23.09 -1.30
N ASN A 132 -12.52 21.99 -1.35
CA ASN A 132 -13.01 21.28 -0.15
C ASN A 132 -12.36 19.92 0.05
N CYS A 133 -11.80 19.30 -1.01
CA CYS A 133 -11.36 17.92 -0.98
C CYS A 133 -10.06 17.73 -1.78
N ARG A 134 -9.23 16.79 -1.34
CA ARG A 134 -8.06 16.33 -2.08
C ARG A 134 -8.22 14.85 -2.40
N PHE A 135 -7.52 14.41 -3.43
CA PHE A 135 -7.58 13.05 -3.93
C PHE A 135 -6.20 12.40 -3.85
N ILE A 136 -6.14 11.21 -3.27
CA ILE A 136 -4.93 10.38 -3.26
C ILE A 136 -5.24 9.11 -4.02
N LEU A 137 -4.59 8.93 -5.16
CA LEU A 137 -4.75 7.77 -6.03
C LEU A 137 -3.58 6.82 -5.81
N THR A 138 -3.83 5.53 -5.66
CA THR A 138 -2.76 4.53 -5.70
C THR A 138 -2.88 3.68 -6.95
N CYS A 139 -1.77 3.29 -7.54
CA CYS A 139 -1.75 2.37 -8.68
C CYS A 139 -0.49 1.52 -8.70
N ASN A 140 -0.60 0.32 -9.28
CA ASN A 140 0.55 -0.51 -9.57
C ASN A 140 1.13 -0.21 -10.97
N PHE A 141 0.26 0.12 -11.93
CA PHE A 141 0.60 0.37 -13.32
C PHE A 141 0.24 1.80 -13.75
N LYS A 142 1.21 2.70 -13.63
CA LYS A 142 1.08 4.12 -13.98
C LYS A 142 0.56 4.35 -15.40
N ASN A 143 0.96 3.50 -16.35
CA ASN A 143 0.57 3.59 -17.76
C ASN A 143 -0.92 3.27 -18.03
N ARG A 144 -1.66 2.77 -17.04
CA ARG A 144 -3.11 2.57 -17.13
C ARG A 144 -3.92 3.81 -16.76
N ILE A 145 -3.26 4.84 -16.24
CA ILE A 145 -3.89 6.10 -15.85
C ILE A 145 -3.81 7.08 -17.02
N ILE A 146 -4.93 7.72 -17.34
CA ILE A 146 -5.01 8.69 -18.45
C ILE A 146 -4.21 9.96 -18.14
N GLU A 147 -3.60 10.55 -19.17
CA GLU A 147 -2.75 11.74 -19.04
C GLU A 147 -3.41 12.93 -18.31
N PRO A 148 -4.71 13.23 -18.53
CA PRO A 148 -5.37 14.31 -17.79
C PRO A 148 -5.38 14.16 -16.27
N ILE A 149 -5.26 12.96 -15.72
CA ILE A 149 -5.11 12.71 -14.28
C ILE A 149 -3.66 13.00 -13.85
N HIS A 150 -2.67 12.57 -14.63
CA HIS A 150 -1.27 12.85 -14.35
C HIS A 150 -1.00 14.36 -14.21
N SER A 151 -1.58 15.18 -15.08
CA SER A 151 -1.40 16.64 -15.07
C SER A 151 -2.07 17.33 -13.87
N ARG A 152 -2.97 16.66 -13.16
CA ARG A 152 -3.73 17.20 -12.00
C ARG A 152 -3.25 16.68 -10.67
N CYS A 153 -2.33 15.74 -10.68
CA CYS A 153 -1.80 15.09 -9.48
C CYS A 153 -0.28 15.18 -9.41
N THR A 154 0.25 15.38 -8.23
CA THR A 154 1.68 15.20 -7.97
C THR A 154 1.98 13.70 -8.00
N CYS A 155 2.78 13.28 -8.98
CA CYS A 155 3.13 11.88 -9.15
C CYS A 155 4.33 11.50 -8.27
N ILE A 156 4.14 10.57 -7.34
CA ILE A 156 5.19 10.02 -6.48
C ILE A 156 5.40 8.55 -6.82
N GLU A 157 6.59 8.22 -7.33
CA GLU A 157 6.94 6.86 -7.67
C GLU A 157 7.62 6.15 -6.50
N PHE A 158 7.03 5.05 -6.03
CA PHE A 158 7.55 4.20 -4.96
C PHE A 158 8.62 3.25 -5.49
N LYS A 159 9.71 3.83 -5.98
CA LYS A 159 10.88 3.11 -6.44
C LYS A 159 11.99 3.20 -5.40
N ILE A 160 12.45 2.06 -4.94
CA ILE A 160 13.55 2.00 -3.98
C ILE A 160 14.88 1.98 -4.74
N PRO A 161 15.70 3.03 -4.63
CA PRO A 161 17.04 3.06 -5.22
C PRO A 161 17.90 1.91 -4.68
N ASN A 162 18.74 1.31 -5.52
CA ASN A 162 19.58 0.19 -5.11
C ASN A 162 20.47 0.53 -3.89
N LYS A 163 20.95 1.76 -3.80
CA LYS A 163 21.76 2.25 -2.66
C LYS A 163 21.00 2.24 -1.32
N SER A 164 19.67 2.45 -1.36
CA SER A 164 18.83 2.51 -0.15
C SER A 164 18.29 1.15 0.26
N LYS A 165 18.34 0.15 -0.62
CA LYS A 165 17.79 -1.18 -0.33
C LYS A 165 18.33 -1.83 0.94
N PRO A 166 19.66 -1.85 1.20
CA PRO A 166 20.18 -2.48 2.41
C PRO A 166 19.68 -1.78 3.70
N LYS A 167 19.70 -0.43 3.71
CA LYS A 167 19.21 0.37 4.85
C LYS A 167 17.73 0.07 5.14
N LEU A 168 16.90 0.05 4.12
CA LEU A 168 15.45 -0.19 4.26
C LEU A 168 15.15 -1.65 4.61
N ALA A 169 15.90 -2.60 4.08
CA ALA A 169 15.76 -4.02 4.44
C ALA A 169 16.14 -4.26 5.91
N SER A 170 17.23 -3.62 6.40
CA SER A 170 17.60 -3.68 7.81
C SER A 170 16.53 -3.06 8.71
N ALA A 171 16.03 -1.88 8.37
CA ALA A 171 14.95 -1.25 9.13
C ALA A 171 13.66 -2.10 9.15
N PHE A 172 13.39 -2.84 8.07
CA PHE A 172 12.26 -3.76 8.04
C PHE A 172 12.54 -5.04 8.84
N LEU A 173 13.78 -5.52 8.88
CA LEU A 173 14.19 -6.63 9.74
C LEU A 173 13.92 -6.30 11.21
N ASP A 174 14.33 -5.10 11.66
CA ASP A 174 14.10 -4.65 13.03
C ASP A 174 12.60 -4.54 13.35
N ARG A 175 11.79 -4.06 12.39
CA ARG A 175 10.34 -4.05 12.52
C ARG A 175 9.75 -5.47 12.63
N CYS A 176 10.24 -6.43 11.85
CA CYS A 176 9.80 -7.82 11.91
C CYS A 176 10.14 -8.46 13.24
N LYS A 177 11.32 -8.17 13.83
CA LYS A 177 11.70 -8.62 15.19
C LYS A 177 10.68 -8.12 16.21
N VAL A 178 10.37 -6.82 16.21
CA VAL A 178 9.34 -6.24 17.11
C VAL A 178 7.98 -6.92 16.95
N VAL A 179 7.58 -7.23 15.72
CA VAL A 179 6.31 -7.95 15.47
C VAL A 179 6.35 -9.35 16.08
N LEU A 180 7.44 -10.11 15.87
CA LEU A 180 7.58 -11.47 16.37
C LEU A 180 7.67 -11.50 17.90
N ASP A 181 8.39 -10.56 18.51
CA ASP A 181 8.48 -10.41 19.96
C ASP A 181 7.10 -10.12 20.58
N ASN A 182 6.30 -9.22 19.97
CA ASN A 182 4.95 -8.91 20.41
C ASN A 182 3.98 -10.11 20.28
N GLU A 183 4.21 -10.99 19.33
CA GLU A 183 3.43 -12.22 19.14
C GLU A 183 4.00 -13.41 19.92
N SER A 184 5.11 -13.21 20.66
CA SER A 184 5.83 -14.26 21.43
C SER A 184 6.30 -15.43 20.55
N ILE A 185 6.76 -15.13 19.34
CA ILE A 185 7.28 -16.12 18.37
C ILE A 185 8.80 -16.10 18.39
N GLY A 186 9.41 -17.26 18.65
CA GLY A 186 10.86 -17.43 18.53
C GLY A 186 11.32 -17.36 17.06
N TYR A 187 12.53 -16.82 16.81
CA TYR A 187 13.05 -16.72 15.45
C TYR A 187 14.58 -16.85 15.39
N ASP A 188 15.08 -17.40 14.29
CA ASP A 188 16.48 -17.32 13.89
C ASP A 188 16.66 -16.07 12.99
N GLU A 189 17.55 -15.17 13.38
CA GLU A 189 17.78 -13.91 12.69
C GLU A 189 18.28 -14.11 11.25
N LYS A 190 19.07 -15.16 10.98
CA LYS A 190 19.56 -15.46 9.62
C LYS A 190 18.41 -15.87 8.70
N VAL A 191 17.53 -16.74 9.21
CA VAL A 191 16.33 -17.19 8.48
C VAL A 191 15.41 -16.03 8.19
N LEU A 192 15.20 -15.14 9.16
CA LEU A 192 14.40 -13.93 9.02
C LEU A 192 14.99 -12.99 7.95
N ALA A 193 16.30 -12.77 7.98
CA ALA A 193 17.00 -11.94 6.99
C ALA A 193 16.89 -12.54 5.57
N GLU A 194 17.05 -13.84 5.39
CA GLU A 194 16.88 -14.50 4.09
C GLU A 194 15.46 -14.38 3.56
N LEU A 195 14.44 -14.55 4.40
CA LEU A 195 13.04 -14.37 4.01
C LEU A 195 12.76 -12.95 3.53
N ILE A 196 13.29 -11.95 4.25
CA ILE A 196 13.16 -10.55 3.90
C ILE A 196 13.83 -10.28 2.55
N LEU A 197 15.09 -10.65 2.39
CA LEU A 197 15.84 -10.42 1.15
C LEU A 197 15.17 -11.04 -0.07
N LYS A 198 14.50 -12.18 0.12
CA LYS A 198 13.79 -12.89 -0.96
C LYS A 198 12.59 -12.13 -1.49
N HIS A 199 11.86 -11.44 -0.63
CA HIS A 199 10.58 -10.82 -0.98
C HIS A 199 10.62 -9.29 -1.00
N PHE A 200 11.69 -8.69 -0.47
CA PHE A 200 11.85 -7.24 -0.47
C PHE A 200 11.79 -6.66 -1.91
N PRO A 201 11.03 -5.62 -2.18
CA PRO A 201 10.39 -4.67 -1.25
C PRO A 201 8.89 -4.92 -0.98
N ASP A 202 8.38 -6.12 -1.13
CA ASP A 202 6.97 -6.43 -0.84
C ASP A 202 6.78 -6.73 0.65
N PHE A 203 6.61 -5.67 1.44
CA PHE A 203 6.42 -5.75 2.90
C PHE A 203 5.18 -6.56 3.29
N ARG A 204 4.10 -6.45 2.51
CA ARG A 204 2.86 -7.20 2.74
C ARG A 204 3.12 -8.70 2.65
N ARG A 205 3.82 -9.12 1.62
CA ARG A 205 4.16 -10.52 1.41
C ARG A 205 5.03 -11.07 2.53
N ILE A 206 6.04 -10.29 2.96
CA ILE A 206 6.92 -10.72 4.06
C ILE A 206 6.12 -10.94 5.34
N LEU A 207 5.25 -10.00 5.73
CA LEU A 207 4.43 -10.13 6.94
C LEU A 207 3.45 -11.32 6.85
N ASN A 208 2.83 -11.56 5.69
CA ASN A 208 1.97 -12.72 5.48
C ASN A 208 2.73 -14.04 5.59
N GLU A 209 3.95 -14.11 5.03
CA GLU A 209 4.80 -15.31 5.16
C GLU A 209 5.23 -15.52 6.61
N LEU A 210 5.62 -14.46 7.34
CA LEU A 210 5.96 -14.54 8.76
C LEU A 210 4.76 -15.04 9.58
N GLN A 211 3.57 -14.48 9.36
CA GLN A 211 2.35 -14.92 10.05
C GLN A 211 2.02 -16.38 9.73
N ARG A 212 2.22 -16.81 8.48
CA ARG A 212 2.01 -18.20 8.09
C ARG A 212 2.96 -19.15 8.81
N TYR A 213 4.23 -18.78 8.93
CA TYR A 213 5.24 -19.62 9.58
C TYR A 213 5.14 -19.58 11.11
N SER A 214 4.58 -18.51 11.69
CA SER A 214 4.42 -18.37 13.14
C SER A 214 3.50 -19.44 13.77
N VAL A 215 2.66 -20.08 12.98
CA VAL A 215 1.76 -21.17 13.44
C VAL A 215 2.55 -22.33 14.07
N ALA A 216 3.81 -22.55 13.65
CA ALA A 216 4.70 -23.55 14.24
C ALA A 216 5.32 -23.12 15.59
N GLY A 217 5.09 -21.87 16.03
CA GLY A 217 5.63 -21.30 17.28
C GLY A 217 7.05 -20.77 17.15
N THR A 218 7.82 -21.19 16.16
CA THR A 218 9.19 -20.73 15.90
C THR A 218 9.45 -20.59 14.40
N ILE A 219 10.28 -19.61 14.05
CA ILE A 219 10.78 -19.41 12.69
C ILE A 219 12.24 -19.83 12.63
N ASP A 220 12.50 -21.07 12.21
CA ASP A 220 13.81 -21.70 12.19
C ASP A 220 14.24 -22.15 10.77
N THR A 221 15.40 -22.82 10.70
CA THR A 221 15.97 -23.31 9.43
C THR A 221 15.11 -24.35 8.72
N GLY A 222 14.18 -25.04 9.39
CA GLY A 222 13.24 -25.96 8.77
C GLY A 222 12.34 -25.28 7.74
N ILE A 223 12.14 -23.98 7.88
CA ILE A 223 11.35 -23.16 6.96
C ILE A 223 12.09 -22.88 5.64
N LEU A 224 13.42 -22.80 5.68
CA LEU A 224 14.25 -22.53 4.49
C LEU A 224 14.11 -23.65 3.42
N THR A 225 13.96 -24.89 3.83
CA THR A 225 13.71 -26.02 2.95
C THR A 225 12.36 -25.86 2.21
N GLN A 226 11.32 -25.45 2.91
CA GLN A 226 10.00 -25.17 2.32
C GLN A 226 10.05 -23.95 1.37
N ILE A 227 10.84 -22.93 1.73
CA ILE A 227 11.08 -21.76 0.87
C ILE A 227 11.82 -22.14 -0.42
N GLY A 228 12.78 -23.08 -0.36
CA GLY A 228 13.54 -23.61 -1.52
C GLY A 228 12.67 -24.41 -2.49
N GLU A 229 11.81 -25.28 -1.97
CA GLU A 229 10.93 -26.13 -2.79
C GLU A 229 9.85 -25.36 -3.57
N ILE A 230 9.35 -24.25 -3.01
CA ILE A 230 8.39 -23.39 -3.70
C ILE A 230 9.03 -22.69 -4.90
N ASN A 231 10.31 -22.33 -4.82
CA ASN A 231 11.05 -21.73 -5.94
C ASN A 231 11.24 -22.70 -7.10
N THR A 232 11.61 -23.94 -6.82
CA THR A 232 11.77 -24.97 -7.87
C THR A 232 10.46 -25.25 -8.59
N LYS A 233 9.33 -25.27 -7.88
CA LYS A 233 8.00 -25.47 -8.48
C LYS A 233 7.54 -24.26 -9.31
N HIS A 234 7.88 -23.05 -8.92
CA HIS A 234 7.52 -21.83 -9.66
C HIS A 234 8.35 -21.67 -10.94
N ILE A 235 9.65 -21.93 -10.90
CA ILE A 235 10.54 -21.91 -12.06
C ILE A 235 10.14 -23.01 -13.05
N ALA A 236 9.80 -24.21 -12.57
CA ALA A 236 9.32 -25.29 -13.40
C ALA A 236 7.97 -25.00 -14.08
N LYS A 237 7.06 -24.26 -13.42
CA LYS A 237 5.79 -23.81 -14.03
C LYS A 237 6.00 -22.71 -15.08
N GLN A 238 6.91 -21.78 -14.86
CA GLN A 238 7.21 -20.72 -15.84
C GLN A 238 7.92 -21.28 -17.08
N SER A 239 8.86 -22.19 -16.92
CA SER A 239 9.53 -22.85 -18.04
C SER A 239 8.58 -23.74 -18.87
N ARG A 240 7.59 -24.39 -18.24
CA ARG A 240 6.54 -25.14 -18.95
C ARG A 240 5.58 -24.22 -19.72
N LYS A 241 5.19 -23.05 -19.17
CA LYS A 241 4.38 -22.06 -19.88
C LYS A 241 5.11 -21.47 -21.10
N GLN A 242 6.40 -21.17 -20.99
CA GLN A 242 7.21 -20.67 -22.11
C GLN A 242 7.41 -21.73 -23.22
N ARG A 243 7.54 -23.01 -22.85
CA ARG A 243 7.64 -24.11 -23.84
C ARG A 243 6.31 -24.40 -24.54
N SER A 244 5.17 -24.22 -23.86
CA SER A 244 3.85 -24.41 -24.48
C SER A 244 3.47 -23.23 -25.40
N SER A 245 3.95 -22.01 -25.11
CA SER A 245 3.77 -20.86 -25.99
C SER A 245 4.61 -20.95 -27.28
N LYS A 246 5.85 -21.51 -27.22
CA LYS A 246 6.70 -21.70 -28.39
C LYS A 246 6.30 -22.86 -29.30
N ARG A 247 5.36 -23.72 -28.90
CA ARG A 247 4.82 -24.84 -29.74
C ARG A 247 3.52 -24.48 -30.46
N LYS A 248 3.01 -23.24 -30.28
CA LYS A 248 1.76 -22.75 -30.90
C LYS A 248 2.00 -21.63 -31.93
N CYS A 249 3.28 -21.39 -32.29
CA CYS A 249 3.67 -20.58 -33.45
C CYS A 249 4.21 -21.51 -34.54
#